data_0b176f951647a95140d28e8717354f77
#
_entry.id   0b176f951647a95140d28e8717354f77
#
_cell.length_a   1.000
_cell.length_b   1.000
_cell.length_c   1.000
_cell.angle_alpha   90.00
_cell.angle_beta   90.00
_cell.angle_gamma   90.00
#
_symmetry.space_group_name_H-M   'P 1'
#
loop_
_entity.id
_entity.type
_entity.pdbx_description
1 polymer ?
#
loop_
_entity_poly.entity_id
_entity_poly.type
_entity_poly.pdbx_seq_one_letter_code
_entity_poly.pdbx_strand_id
1 'polypeptide(L)'
;MKACFMGLGYIGLPTAIITAGSGIQVIGVDVNPKVVEMTNRGIIHIVEPGLQELCSKVMEFGKLKASDVPEESDVYLIVVPTPFKGNHEPDISYVEAATRMVAPFLKKGDLFVIESTSPVGTTEKMANLLYALRPELEGKIYIAYCPERVLPGNVIYELMQNDRVIGGINSESTEKAIQFYRHFVRGTLHRTNARTAEMCKLTENSSRDVQIALICDKAGINVWELIELANKHPRVNILQPGSGVGGHCIAVDPYFLTSEFPYESQLISKAREINNYKAFWCAEKIENAILRFFLEHHRKPVVALMGLSFKPDIDDLRESPAKYITSKVLQRSADTDILIVEPNVHEHPVFKLTDYKSAYTRADIVAFLVSHKEFKTLPHNEEKVILDFCGVFKKL
;
A
#
# COMPACT_ATOMS: atom_id res chain seq x y z
N MET A 1 30.75 0.12 -2.78
CA MET A 1 29.56 -0.69 -3.10
C MET A 1 28.57 0.17 -3.86
N LYS A 2 28.01 -0.39 -4.90
CA LYS A 2 27.00 0.25 -5.76
C LYS A 2 25.75 -0.62 -5.77
N ALA A 3 24.57 -0.01 -5.65
CA ALA A 3 23.28 -0.69 -5.67
C ALA A 3 22.40 -0.16 -6.81
N CYS A 4 21.70 -1.04 -7.50
CA CYS A 4 20.75 -0.73 -8.56
C CYS A 4 19.33 -1.09 -8.10
N PHE A 5 18.43 -0.12 -8.05
CA PHE A 5 17.02 -0.29 -7.70
C PHE A 5 16.16 -0.31 -8.96
N MET A 6 15.46 -1.39 -9.20
CA MET A 6 14.51 -1.53 -10.30
C MET A 6 13.11 -1.17 -9.83
N GLY A 7 12.62 0.00 -10.19
CA GLY A 7 11.39 0.63 -9.73
C GLY A 7 11.65 1.73 -8.69
N LEU A 8 11.17 2.93 -8.98
CA LEU A 8 11.26 4.11 -8.10
C LEU A 8 9.87 4.57 -7.63
N GLY A 9 8.97 3.62 -7.40
CA GLY A 9 7.65 3.89 -6.84
C GLY A 9 7.67 4.20 -5.33
N TYR A 10 6.50 4.05 -4.68
CA TYR A 10 6.27 4.38 -3.25
C TYR A 10 7.22 3.68 -2.27
N ILE A 11 7.80 2.55 -2.64
CA ILE A 11 8.78 1.81 -1.83
C ILE A 11 10.20 2.00 -2.38
N GLY A 12 10.37 1.84 -3.68
CA GLY A 12 11.70 1.85 -4.28
C GLY A 12 12.42 3.18 -4.16
N LEU A 13 11.73 4.31 -4.35
CA LEU A 13 12.36 5.63 -4.23
C LEU A 13 12.82 5.91 -2.78
N PRO A 14 11.99 5.75 -1.73
CA PRO A 14 12.45 5.94 -0.35
C PRO A 14 13.61 5.01 0.03
N THR A 15 13.52 3.72 -0.34
CA THR A 15 14.59 2.76 -0.02
C THR A 15 15.90 3.12 -0.74
N ALA A 16 15.83 3.55 -1.99
CA ALA A 16 16.98 4.04 -2.76
C ALA A 16 17.63 5.27 -2.11
N ILE A 17 16.80 6.25 -1.67
CA ILE A 17 17.27 7.46 -1.00
C ILE A 17 17.95 7.13 0.34
N ILE A 18 17.34 6.27 1.16
CA ILE A 18 17.91 5.85 2.47
C ILE A 18 19.21 5.09 2.25
N THR A 19 19.25 4.18 1.28
CA THR A 19 20.47 3.43 0.91
C THR A 19 21.58 4.39 0.47
N ALA A 20 21.26 5.38 -0.36
CA ALA A 20 22.21 6.43 -0.76
C ALA A 20 22.69 7.26 0.44
N GLY A 21 21.78 7.58 1.37
CA GLY A 21 22.09 8.30 2.62
C GLY A 21 23.02 7.54 3.55
N SER A 22 23.13 6.21 3.44
CA SER A 22 24.11 5.39 4.16
C SER A 22 25.51 5.38 3.52
N GLY A 23 25.70 6.14 2.42
CA GLY A 23 26.99 6.28 1.72
C GLY A 23 27.16 5.34 0.53
N ILE A 24 26.21 4.46 0.25
CA ILE A 24 26.21 3.57 -0.92
C ILE A 24 25.90 4.39 -2.18
N GLN A 25 26.60 4.12 -3.28
CA GLN A 25 26.27 4.67 -4.58
C GLN A 25 25.02 3.99 -5.14
N VAL A 26 24.00 4.73 -5.51
CA VAL A 26 22.71 4.19 -5.94
C VAL A 26 22.38 4.61 -7.37
N ILE A 27 21.98 3.65 -8.18
CA ILE A 27 21.29 3.86 -9.45
C ILE A 27 19.83 3.43 -9.27
N GLY A 28 18.92 4.35 -9.44
CA GLY A 28 17.48 4.05 -9.49
C GLY A 28 17.03 3.92 -10.94
N VAL A 29 16.34 2.84 -11.28
CA VAL A 29 15.84 2.60 -12.63
C VAL A 29 14.32 2.61 -12.63
N ASP A 30 13.73 3.42 -13.51
CA ASP A 30 12.28 3.45 -13.70
C ASP A 30 11.93 3.59 -15.18
N VAL A 31 10.89 2.90 -15.61
CA VAL A 31 10.40 2.95 -17.00
C VAL A 31 9.64 4.24 -17.32
N ASN A 32 9.24 5.00 -16.29
CA ASN A 32 8.57 6.28 -16.45
C ASN A 32 9.60 7.42 -16.56
N PRO A 33 9.77 8.05 -17.73
CA PRO A 33 10.77 9.09 -17.93
C PRO A 33 10.55 10.33 -17.04
N LYS A 34 9.31 10.61 -16.62
CA LYS A 34 9.02 11.70 -15.68
C LYS A 34 9.56 11.41 -14.29
N VAL A 35 9.47 10.15 -13.81
CA VAL A 35 10.04 9.73 -12.53
C VAL A 35 11.56 9.88 -12.56
N VAL A 36 12.19 9.44 -13.65
CA VAL A 36 13.64 9.57 -13.85
C VAL A 36 14.07 11.05 -13.85
N GLU A 37 13.37 11.89 -14.61
CA GLU A 37 13.68 13.33 -14.67
C GLU A 37 13.52 14.00 -13.30
N MET A 38 12.38 13.79 -12.62
CA MET A 38 12.11 14.37 -11.31
C MET A 38 13.16 13.96 -10.29
N THR A 39 13.48 12.65 -10.22
CA THR A 39 14.48 12.13 -9.31
C THR A 39 15.86 12.77 -9.58
N ASN A 40 16.28 12.88 -10.83
CA ASN A 40 17.56 13.52 -11.19
C ASN A 40 17.62 15.02 -10.87
N ARG A 41 16.45 15.67 -10.75
CA ARG A 41 16.34 17.05 -10.27
C ARG A 41 16.25 17.17 -8.75
N GLY A 42 16.33 16.04 -8.02
CA GLY A 42 16.17 15.99 -6.57
C GLY A 42 14.73 16.25 -6.10
N ILE A 43 13.75 16.00 -6.96
CA ILE A 43 12.33 16.19 -6.69
C ILE A 43 11.67 14.82 -6.53
N ILE A 44 10.98 14.62 -5.41
CA ILE A 44 10.18 13.40 -5.20
C ILE A 44 8.79 13.55 -5.84
N HIS A 45 8.23 12.43 -6.29
CA HIS A 45 6.89 12.37 -6.91
C HIS A 45 5.86 11.67 -6.02
N ILE A 46 6.22 11.41 -4.77
CA ILE A 46 5.37 10.78 -3.75
C ILE A 46 5.28 11.68 -2.52
N VAL A 47 4.20 11.57 -1.75
CA VAL A 47 4.02 12.34 -0.51
C VAL A 47 4.51 11.51 0.67
N GLU A 48 5.67 11.91 1.23
CA GLU A 48 6.24 11.26 2.41
C GLU A 48 7.02 12.30 3.25
N PRO A 49 6.69 12.47 4.54
CA PRO A 49 7.34 13.45 5.40
C PRO A 49 8.86 13.27 5.49
N GLY A 50 9.62 14.35 5.28
CA GLY A 50 11.09 14.37 5.38
C GLY A 50 11.83 13.75 4.19
N LEU A 51 11.14 13.08 3.25
CA LEU A 51 11.79 12.40 2.13
C LEU A 51 12.38 13.39 1.12
N GLN A 52 11.72 14.54 0.90
CA GLN A 52 12.20 15.57 -0.03
C GLN A 52 13.57 16.13 0.40
N GLU A 53 13.73 16.42 1.69
CA GLU A 53 15.00 16.95 2.23
C GLU A 53 16.13 15.93 2.12
N LEU A 54 15.80 14.65 2.41
CA LEU A 54 16.78 13.57 2.29
C LEU A 54 17.18 13.34 0.83
N CYS A 55 16.20 13.36 -0.10
CA CYS A 55 16.46 13.27 -1.53
C CYS A 55 17.39 14.36 -2.00
N SER A 56 17.13 15.62 -1.66
CA SER A 56 17.95 16.75 -2.04
C SER A 56 19.40 16.58 -1.56
N LYS A 57 19.61 16.13 -0.32
CA LYS A 57 20.95 15.87 0.24
C LYS A 57 21.70 14.77 -0.52
N VAL A 58 21.09 13.62 -0.76
CA VAL A 58 21.78 12.51 -1.45
C VAL A 58 22.10 12.85 -2.91
N MET A 59 21.27 13.68 -3.55
CA MET A 59 21.52 14.19 -4.89
C MET A 59 22.69 15.19 -4.91
N GLU A 60 22.75 16.12 -3.96
CA GLU A 60 23.86 17.08 -3.80
C GLU A 60 25.20 16.38 -3.61
N PHE A 61 25.23 15.28 -2.83
CA PHE A 61 26.43 14.45 -2.66
C PHE A 61 26.70 13.48 -3.83
N GLY A 62 25.89 13.52 -4.90
CA GLY A 62 26.05 12.63 -6.06
C GLY A 62 25.92 11.14 -5.72
N LYS A 63 25.15 10.80 -4.67
CA LYS A 63 25.00 9.41 -4.20
C LYS A 63 23.84 8.70 -4.85
N LEU A 64 22.91 9.41 -5.45
CA LEU A 64 21.78 8.86 -6.18
C LEU A 64 21.76 9.42 -7.61
N LYS A 65 21.48 8.56 -8.58
CA LYS A 65 21.21 8.90 -9.97
C LYS A 65 20.05 8.06 -10.45
N ALA A 66 19.14 8.61 -11.23
CA ALA A 66 18.07 7.87 -11.90
C ALA A 66 18.36 7.67 -13.40
N SER A 67 17.91 6.53 -13.94
CA SER A 67 18.09 6.11 -15.33
C SER A 67 16.88 5.30 -15.79
N ASP A 68 16.72 5.10 -17.07
CA ASP A 68 15.75 4.15 -17.68
C ASP A 68 16.38 2.77 -17.95
N VAL A 69 17.69 2.65 -17.77
CA VAL A 69 18.46 1.40 -17.93
C VAL A 69 19.31 1.10 -16.71
N PRO A 70 19.51 -0.20 -16.34
CA PRO A 70 20.41 -0.58 -15.27
C PRO A 70 21.87 -0.30 -15.63
N GLU A 71 22.72 -0.25 -14.61
CA GLU A 71 24.19 -0.20 -14.75
C GLU A 71 24.82 -1.33 -13.92
N GLU A 72 26.05 -1.72 -14.24
CA GLU A 72 26.81 -2.67 -13.42
C GLU A 72 26.85 -2.22 -11.95
N SER A 73 26.46 -3.11 -11.07
CA SER A 73 26.30 -2.87 -9.64
C SER A 73 26.66 -4.11 -8.84
N ASP A 74 26.94 -3.94 -7.54
CA ASP A 74 27.22 -5.05 -6.64
C ASP A 74 25.92 -5.69 -6.07
N VAL A 75 24.84 -4.89 -6.07
CA VAL A 75 23.51 -5.28 -5.54
C VAL A 75 22.42 -4.80 -6.47
N TYR A 76 21.48 -5.67 -6.78
CA TYR A 76 20.29 -5.36 -7.59
C TYR A 76 19.03 -5.64 -6.76
N LEU A 77 18.18 -4.62 -6.59
CA LEU A 77 16.93 -4.73 -5.85
C LEU A 77 15.75 -4.58 -6.81
N ILE A 78 14.87 -5.55 -6.80
CA ILE A 78 13.65 -5.55 -7.62
C ILE A 78 12.49 -5.03 -6.75
N VAL A 79 12.04 -3.81 -7.04
CA VAL A 79 11.01 -3.08 -6.27
C VAL A 79 9.92 -2.57 -7.20
N VAL A 80 9.49 -3.44 -8.09
CA VAL A 80 8.47 -3.16 -9.11
C VAL A 80 7.07 -3.51 -8.61
N PRO A 81 6.01 -2.94 -9.19
CA PRO A 81 4.63 -3.32 -8.87
C PRO A 81 4.35 -4.79 -9.15
N THR A 82 3.47 -5.40 -8.34
CA THR A 82 2.98 -6.78 -8.52
C THR A 82 1.46 -6.76 -8.41
N PRO A 83 0.74 -6.30 -9.46
CA PRO A 83 -0.71 -6.28 -9.47
C PRO A 83 -1.28 -7.69 -9.67
N PHE A 84 -2.60 -7.80 -9.65
CA PHE A 84 -3.29 -9.00 -10.13
C PHE A 84 -3.85 -8.78 -11.55
N LYS A 85 -4.10 -9.85 -12.27
CA LYS A 85 -4.74 -9.88 -13.60
C LYS A 85 -5.90 -10.89 -13.62
N GLY A 86 -6.81 -10.72 -14.58
CA GLY A 86 -7.94 -11.63 -14.76
C GLY A 86 -8.76 -11.80 -13.48
N ASN A 87 -8.93 -13.03 -13.05
CA ASN A 87 -9.67 -13.41 -11.83
C ASN A 87 -8.80 -13.35 -10.56
N HIS A 88 -8.09 -12.24 -10.33
CA HIS A 88 -7.19 -12.04 -9.18
C HIS A 88 -5.95 -12.95 -9.19
N GLU A 89 -5.49 -13.36 -10.36
CA GLU A 89 -4.22 -14.08 -10.50
C GLU A 89 -3.04 -13.13 -10.30
N PRO A 90 -2.01 -13.54 -9.53
CA PRO A 90 -0.81 -12.71 -9.34
C PRO A 90 -0.11 -12.42 -10.67
N ASP A 91 0.24 -11.16 -10.90
CA ASP A 91 1.01 -10.77 -12.09
C ASP A 91 2.46 -10.46 -11.72
N ILE A 92 3.33 -11.45 -11.90
CA ILE A 92 4.78 -11.31 -11.68
C ILE A 92 5.55 -10.89 -12.94
N SER A 93 4.86 -10.56 -14.04
CA SER A 93 5.51 -10.18 -15.30
C SER A 93 6.47 -8.99 -15.16
N TYR A 94 6.15 -8.04 -14.27
CA TYR A 94 7.04 -6.92 -13.98
C TYR A 94 8.33 -7.36 -13.28
N VAL A 95 8.25 -8.34 -12.36
CA VAL A 95 9.42 -8.93 -11.70
C VAL A 95 10.27 -9.69 -12.71
N GLU A 96 9.64 -10.47 -13.60
CA GLU A 96 10.33 -11.17 -14.69
C GLU A 96 11.01 -10.19 -15.66
N ALA A 97 10.33 -9.11 -16.04
CA ALA A 97 10.88 -8.09 -16.92
C ALA A 97 12.08 -7.39 -16.30
N ALA A 98 11.97 -6.96 -15.03
CA ALA A 98 13.08 -6.37 -14.29
C ALA A 98 14.26 -7.35 -14.14
N THR A 99 13.99 -8.62 -13.87
CA THR A 99 15.00 -9.68 -13.82
C THR A 99 15.76 -9.83 -15.14
N ARG A 100 15.03 -9.83 -16.28
CA ARG A 100 15.65 -9.87 -17.60
C ARG A 100 16.48 -8.62 -17.90
N MET A 101 16.02 -7.44 -17.45
CA MET A 101 16.76 -6.19 -17.66
C MET A 101 18.09 -6.17 -16.91
N VAL A 102 18.16 -6.72 -15.69
CA VAL A 102 19.41 -6.74 -14.91
C VAL A 102 20.34 -7.90 -15.26
N ALA A 103 19.84 -8.99 -15.85
CA ALA A 103 20.61 -10.19 -16.17
C ALA A 103 21.92 -9.90 -16.94
N PRO A 104 21.98 -9.01 -17.96
CA PRO A 104 23.21 -8.70 -18.68
C PRO A 104 24.30 -8.03 -17.82
N PHE A 105 23.91 -7.35 -16.74
CA PHE A 105 24.79 -6.55 -15.89
C PHE A 105 25.32 -7.33 -14.68
N LEU A 106 24.73 -8.51 -14.40
CA LEU A 106 25.14 -9.35 -13.26
C LEU A 106 26.53 -9.97 -13.50
N LYS A 107 27.33 -10.01 -12.46
CA LYS A 107 28.64 -10.67 -12.44
C LYS A 107 28.80 -11.55 -11.19
N LYS A 108 29.81 -12.38 -11.18
CA LYS A 108 30.12 -13.25 -10.03
C LYS A 108 30.27 -12.44 -8.74
N GLY A 109 29.59 -12.86 -7.68
CA GLY A 109 29.62 -12.26 -6.36
C GLY A 109 28.53 -11.20 -6.12
N ASP A 110 27.76 -10.83 -7.15
CA ASP A 110 26.67 -9.88 -7.01
C ASP A 110 25.50 -10.47 -6.22
N LEU A 111 24.73 -9.57 -5.61
CA LEU A 111 23.53 -9.88 -4.87
C LEU A 111 22.29 -9.41 -5.66
N PHE A 112 21.35 -10.31 -5.88
CA PHE A 112 20.04 -10.03 -6.45
C PHE A 112 18.97 -10.21 -5.36
N VAL A 113 18.16 -9.18 -5.09
CA VAL A 113 17.14 -9.19 -4.06
C VAL A 113 15.79 -8.80 -4.67
N ILE A 114 14.76 -9.55 -4.33
CA ILE A 114 13.37 -9.16 -4.62
C ILE A 114 12.77 -8.57 -3.34
N GLU A 115 12.31 -7.31 -3.40
CA GLU A 115 11.51 -6.67 -2.35
C GLU A 115 10.02 -6.59 -2.72
N SER A 116 9.70 -6.71 -4.03
CA SER A 116 8.32 -6.74 -4.51
C SER A 116 7.54 -7.86 -3.85
N THR A 117 6.32 -7.56 -3.36
CA THR A 117 5.43 -8.61 -2.84
C THR A 117 5.15 -9.65 -3.91
N SER A 118 5.35 -10.91 -3.59
CA SER A 118 5.35 -11.99 -4.59
C SER A 118 4.74 -13.27 -4.04
N PRO A 119 4.13 -14.11 -4.89
CA PRO A 119 3.75 -15.47 -4.53
C PRO A 119 4.95 -16.30 -4.05
N VAL A 120 4.66 -17.31 -3.22
CA VAL A 120 5.69 -18.23 -2.73
C VAL A 120 6.35 -18.97 -3.88
N GLY A 121 7.69 -18.99 -3.92
CA GLY A 121 8.48 -19.62 -4.99
C GLY A 121 8.90 -18.66 -6.11
N THR A 122 8.50 -17.40 -6.07
CA THR A 122 8.90 -16.40 -7.08
C THR A 122 10.41 -16.19 -7.12
N THR A 123 11.07 -16.16 -5.96
CA THR A 123 12.53 -15.99 -5.88
C THR A 123 13.29 -17.14 -6.55
N GLU A 124 12.84 -18.37 -6.32
CA GLU A 124 13.40 -19.56 -6.99
C GLU A 124 13.15 -19.52 -8.51
N LYS A 125 11.93 -19.09 -8.92
CA LYS A 125 11.61 -18.92 -10.34
C LYS A 125 12.51 -17.88 -11.02
N MET A 126 12.79 -16.76 -10.36
CA MET A 126 13.70 -15.74 -10.89
C MET A 126 15.16 -16.22 -10.90
N ALA A 127 15.58 -17.01 -9.91
CA ALA A 127 16.88 -17.67 -9.94
C ALA A 127 17.04 -18.57 -11.16
N ASN A 128 16.06 -19.43 -11.42
CA ASN A 128 16.05 -20.30 -12.61
C ASN A 128 16.05 -19.49 -13.92
N LEU A 129 15.30 -18.37 -13.97
CA LEU A 129 15.32 -17.47 -15.11
C LEU A 129 16.70 -16.85 -15.34
N LEU A 130 17.36 -16.37 -14.27
CA LEU A 130 18.71 -15.82 -14.37
C LEU A 130 19.73 -16.87 -14.85
N TYR A 131 19.67 -18.08 -14.31
CA TYR A 131 20.57 -19.16 -14.72
C TYR A 131 20.30 -19.63 -16.17
N ALA A 132 19.05 -19.59 -16.63
CA ALA A 132 18.74 -19.86 -18.03
C ALA A 132 19.27 -18.77 -18.98
N LEU A 133 19.29 -17.51 -18.55
CA LEU A 133 19.84 -16.38 -19.32
C LEU A 133 21.39 -16.29 -19.24
N ARG A 134 21.96 -16.66 -18.10
CA ARG A 134 23.38 -16.52 -17.74
C ARG A 134 23.88 -17.79 -17.03
N PRO A 135 24.00 -18.92 -17.75
CA PRO A 135 24.37 -20.21 -17.16
C PRO A 135 25.72 -20.18 -16.41
N GLU A 136 26.63 -19.32 -16.85
CA GLU A 136 27.95 -19.14 -16.23
C GLU A 136 27.89 -18.53 -14.82
N LEU A 137 26.73 -17.95 -14.42
CA LEU A 137 26.54 -17.38 -13.09
C LEU A 137 25.84 -18.33 -12.11
N GLU A 138 25.45 -19.51 -12.52
CA GLU A 138 24.84 -20.52 -11.65
C GLU A 138 25.78 -20.84 -10.45
N GLY A 139 25.23 -20.70 -9.23
CA GLY A 139 25.97 -20.87 -7.99
C GLY A 139 27.07 -19.81 -7.72
N LYS A 140 27.15 -18.75 -8.55
CA LYS A 140 28.16 -17.69 -8.39
C LYS A 140 27.61 -16.33 -8.04
N ILE A 141 26.28 -16.17 -8.01
CA ILE A 141 25.58 -14.99 -7.52
C ILE A 141 24.72 -15.35 -6.32
N TYR A 142 24.40 -14.35 -5.51
CA TYR A 142 23.55 -14.50 -4.33
C TYR A 142 22.14 -14.02 -4.67
N ILE A 143 21.11 -14.79 -4.31
CA ILE A 143 19.72 -14.46 -4.61
C ILE A 143 18.89 -14.57 -3.35
N ALA A 144 18.15 -13.50 -3.00
CA ALA A 144 17.37 -13.42 -1.77
C ALA A 144 16.05 -12.68 -1.97
N TYR A 145 15.18 -12.81 -1.00
CA TYR A 145 13.94 -12.08 -0.83
C TYR A 145 13.95 -11.33 0.50
N CYS A 146 13.53 -10.07 0.47
CA CYS A 146 13.37 -9.25 1.67
C CYS A 146 12.13 -8.38 1.52
N PRO A 147 10.96 -8.81 2.02
CA PRO A 147 9.71 -8.06 1.85
C PRO A 147 9.76 -6.71 2.54
N GLU A 148 9.20 -5.71 1.88
CA GLU A 148 8.97 -4.42 2.50
C GLU A 148 7.72 -4.46 3.41
N ARG A 149 7.82 -3.81 4.59
CA ARG A 149 6.82 -3.91 5.67
C ARG A 149 6.49 -2.54 6.29
N VAL A 150 6.67 -1.45 5.54
CA VAL A 150 6.42 -0.08 6.01
C VAL A 150 5.01 0.41 5.73
N LEU A 151 4.60 1.41 6.48
CA LEU A 151 3.33 2.12 6.31
C LEU A 151 3.58 3.50 5.68
N PRO A 152 2.82 3.89 4.65
CA PRO A 152 2.86 5.27 4.12
C PRO A 152 2.65 6.30 5.23
N GLY A 153 3.40 7.39 5.17
CA GLY A 153 3.39 8.48 6.16
C GLY A 153 4.43 8.34 7.29
N ASN A 154 5.18 7.21 7.36
CA ASN A 154 6.28 7.00 8.30
C ASN A 154 7.39 6.13 7.70
N VAL A 155 7.50 6.15 6.38
CA VAL A 155 8.34 5.21 5.61
C VAL A 155 9.82 5.32 5.99
N ILE A 156 10.36 6.53 6.14
CA ILE A 156 11.78 6.74 6.47
C ILE A 156 12.15 6.09 7.81
N TYR A 157 11.35 6.35 8.84
CA TYR A 157 11.59 5.78 10.15
C TYR A 157 11.47 4.26 10.13
N GLU A 158 10.40 3.74 9.53
CA GLU A 158 10.12 2.31 9.51
C GLU A 158 11.11 1.52 8.65
N LEU A 159 11.57 2.07 7.51
CA LEU A 159 12.62 1.45 6.69
C LEU A 159 13.93 1.23 7.48
N MET A 160 14.23 2.13 8.41
CA MET A 160 15.45 2.07 9.19
C MET A 160 15.29 1.30 10.51
N GLN A 161 14.13 1.34 11.16
CA GLN A 161 13.96 0.85 12.53
C GLN A 161 13.23 -0.50 12.62
N ASN A 162 12.39 -0.84 11.62
CA ASN A 162 11.63 -2.07 11.66
C ASN A 162 12.54 -3.30 11.45
N ASP A 163 12.18 -4.38 12.13
CA ASP A 163 12.76 -5.69 11.88
C ASP A 163 12.48 -6.14 10.44
N ARG A 164 13.45 -6.78 9.82
CA ARG A 164 13.28 -7.37 8.48
C ARG A 164 13.41 -8.88 8.50
N VAL A 165 12.61 -9.53 7.65
CA VAL A 165 12.72 -10.97 7.38
C VAL A 165 13.47 -11.14 6.07
N ILE A 166 14.61 -11.81 6.10
CA ILE A 166 15.49 -11.98 4.95
C ILE A 166 15.71 -13.46 4.68
N GLY A 167 15.35 -13.88 3.47
CA GLY A 167 15.48 -15.27 3.05
C GLY A 167 16.17 -15.42 1.70
N GLY A 168 17.26 -16.15 1.66
CA GLY A 168 17.97 -16.51 0.41
C GLY A 168 17.51 -17.87 -0.14
N ILE A 169 17.88 -18.13 -1.41
CA ILE A 169 17.74 -19.49 -1.99
C ILE A 169 18.69 -20.50 -1.30
N ASN A 170 19.69 -19.99 -0.60
CA ASN A 170 20.61 -20.74 0.26
C ASN A 170 21.08 -19.82 1.42
N SER A 171 21.81 -20.41 2.39
CA SER A 171 22.30 -19.69 3.56
C SER A 171 23.28 -18.57 3.22
N GLU A 172 24.13 -18.76 2.21
CA GLU A 172 25.11 -17.77 1.77
C GLU A 172 24.41 -16.53 1.19
N SER A 173 23.37 -16.74 0.38
CA SER A 173 22.53 -15.67 -0.15
C SER A 173 21.84 -14.89 0.96
N THR A 174 21.34 -15.58 2.00
CA THR A 174 20.74 -14.93 3.18
C THR A 174 21.76 -14.03 3.88
N GLU A 175 22.97 -14.53 4.16
CA GLU A 175 24.01 -13.74 4.84
C GLU A 175 24.48 -12.56 4.00
N LYS A 176 24.62 -12.74 2.69
CA LYS A 176 24.99 -11.65 1.78
C LYS A 176 23.96 -10.53 1.79
N ALA A 177 22.67 -10.88 1.76
CA ALA A 177 21.59 -9.90 1.85
C ALA A 177 21.57 -9.21 3.23
N ILE A 178 21.74 -9.94 4.34
CA ILE A 178 21.85 -9.35 5.68
C ILE A 178 23.00 -8.34 5.75
N GLN A 179 24.17 -8.65 5.18
CA GLN A 179 25.29 -7.73 5.14
C GLN A 179 24.94 -6.42 4.42
N PHE A 180 24.19 -6.48 3.32
CA PHE A 180 23.74 -5.31 2.60
C PHE A 180 22.77 -4.47 3.46
N TYR A 181 21.71 -5.07 4.02
CA TYR A 181 20.72 -4.32 4.80
C TYR A 181 21.27 -3.70 6.07
N ARG A 182 22.30 -4.27 6.68
CA ARG A 182 23.00 -3.69 7.86
C ARG A 182 23.58 -2.31 7.64
N HIS A 183 23.76 -1.85 6.41
CA HIS A 183 24.26 -0.50 6.15
C HIS A 183 23.26 0.58 6.55
N PHE A 184 21.97 0.30 6.51
CA PHE A 184 20.94 1.29 6.78
C PHE A 184 19.81 0.81 7.70
N VAL A 185 19.61 -0.49 7.90
CA VAL A 185 18.60 -1.03 8.82
C VAL A 185 19.21 -1.21 10.21
N ARG A 186 18.51 -0.72 11.21
CA ARG A 186 18.88 -0.78 12.64
C ARG A 186 18.04 -1.80 13.41
N GLY A 187 16.87 -2.17 12.89
CA GLY A 187 16.05 -3.25 13.42
C GLY A 187 16.74 -4.61 13.30
N THR A 188 16.13 -5.62 13.89
CA THR A 188 16.62 -7.00 13.83
C THR A 188 16.46 -7.58 12.42
N LEU A 189 17.51 -8.22 11.91
CA LEU A 189 17.50 -8.91 10.61
C LEU A 189 17.29 -10.41 10.85
N HIS A 190 16.05 -10.87 10.70
CA HIS A 190 15.65 -12.26 10.91
C HIS A 190 16.00 -13.12 9.71
N ARG A 191 16.78 -14.18 9.95
CA ARG A 191 17.21 -15.13 8.92
C ARG A 191 16.15 -16.17 8.66
N THR A 192 15.93 -16.46 7.37
CA THR A 192 15.08 -17.58 6.94
C THR A 192 15.45 -18.00 5.50
N ASN A 193 14.62 -18.82 4.85
CA ASN A 193 14.70 -19.12 3.42
C ASN A 193 13.75 -18.23 2.61
N ALA A 194 13.94 -18.16 1.29
CA ALA A 194 13.16 -17.30 0.40
C ALA A 194 11.65 -17.56 0.50
N ARG A 195 11.23 -18.83 0.47
CA ARG A 195 9.80 -19.21 0.53
C ARG A 195 9.13 -18.76 1.83
N THR A 196 9.81 -18.93 2.96
CA THR A 196 9.29 -18.47 4.27
C THR A 196 9.19 -16.94 4.31
N ALA A 197 10.19 -16.22 3.78
CA ALA A 197 10.16 -14.76 3.73
C ALA A 197 9.02 -14.22 2.85
N GLU A 198 8.78 -14.85 1.69
CA GLU A 198 7.63 -14.55 0.82
C GLU A 198 6.30 -14.77 1.55
N MET A 199 6.14 -15.94 2.21
CA MET A 199 4.93 -16.28 2.96
C MET A 199 4.69 -15.32 4.13
N CYS A 200 5.71 -14.89 4.86
CA CYS A 200 5.58 -13.94 5.97
C CYS A 200 4.84 -12.67 5.53
N LYS A 201 5.25 -12.08 4.40
CA LYS A 201 4.61 -10.87 3.87
C LYS A 201 3.14 -11.08 3.56
N LEU A 202 2.81 -12.16 2.88
CA LEU A 202 1.44 -12.48 2.48
C LEU A 202 0.54 -12.72 3.69
N THR A 203 1.04 -13.46 4.70
CA THR A 203 0.31 -13.76 5.93
C THR A 203 0.03 -12.51 6.75
N GLU A 204 1.00 -11.62 6.92
CA GLU A 204 0.82 -10.36 7.66
C GLU A 204 -0.27 -9.49 7.06
N ASN A 205 -0.29 -9.35 5.74
CA ASN A 205 -1.30 -8.53 5.07
C ASN A 205 -2.69 -9.19 5.12
N SER A 206 -2.78 -10.51 4.94
CA SER A 206 -4.04 -11.24 4.95
C SER A 206 -4.73 -11.25 6.32
N SER A 207 -3.99 -11.24 7.43
CA SER A 207 -4.53 -11.24 8.79
C SER A 207 -5.26 -9.95 9.18
N ARG A 208 -5.11 -8.87 8.41
CA ARG A 208 -5.73 -7.56 8.68
C ARG A 208 -7.14 -7.39 8.13
N ASP A 209 -7.70 -8.41 7.48
CA ASP A 209 -8.93 -8.31 6.68
C ASP A 209 -10.20 -8.82 7.40
N VAL A 210 -10.30 -8.67 8.72
CA VAL A 210 -11.48 -9.10 9.49
C VAL A 210 -12.30 -7.90 9.96
N GLN A 211 -13.62 -7.92 9.70
CA GLN A 211 -14.54 -6.83 9.96
C GLN A 211 -15.50 -7.11 11.13
N ILE A 212 -15.39 -6.37 12.23
CA ILE A 212 -16.34 -6.42 13.37
C ILE A 212 -17.47 -5.39 13.27
N ALA A 213 -17.27 -4.34 12.47
CA ALA A 213 -18.22 -3.23 12.38
C ALA A 213 -19.61 -3.63 11.86
N LEU A 214 -19.71 -4.63 10.99
CA LEU A 214 -20.99 -5.14 10.48
C LEU A 214 -21.85 -5.80 11.59
N ILE A 215 -21.20 -6.50 12.52
CA ILE A 215 -21.86 -7.14 13.65
C ILE A 215 -22.37 -6.06 14.61
N CYS A 216 -21.54 -5.07 14.92
CA CYS A 216 -21.89 -3.96 15.81
C CYS A 216 -23.06 -3.16 15.28
N ASP A 217 -23.07 -2.84 13.99
CA ASP A 217 -24.19 -2.14 13.36
C ASP A 217 -25.51 -2.92 13.49
N LYS A 218 -25.47 -4.21 13.21
CA LYS A 218 -26.66 -5.08 13.32
C LYS A 218 -27.15 -5.24 14.76
N ALA A 219 -26.22 -5.22 15.73
CA ALA A 219 -26.51 -5.35 17.16
C ALA A 219 -26.84 -4.00 17.83
N GLY A 220 -26.76 -2.86 17.13
CA GLY A 220 -26.95 -1.54 17.70
C GLY A 220 -25.86 -1.14 18.69
N ILE A 221 -24.62 -1.63 18.52
CA ILE A 221 -23.48 -1.39 19.39
C ILE A 221 -22.54 -0.36 18.75
N ASN A 222 -22.07 0.61 19.55
CA ASN A 222 -21.00 1.50 19.11
C ASN A 222 -19.68 0.70 18.99
N VAL A 223 -19.22 0.51 17.76
CA VAL A 223 -18.02 -0.30 17.45
C VAL A 223 -16.75 0.35 18.01
N TRP A 224 -16.70 1.67 18.11
CA TRP A 224 -15.54 2.41 18.61
C TRP A 224 -15.35 2.19 20.12
N GLU A 225 -16.46 2.30 20.88
CA GLU A 225 -16.48 2.00 22.32
C GLU A 225 -16.14 0.53 22.58
N LEU A 226 -16.75 -0.39 21.83
CA LEU A 226 -16.46 -1.82 21.97
C LEU A 226 -14.97 -2.12 21.78
N ILE A 227 -14.35 -1.58 20.74
CA ILE A 227 -12.93 -1.82 20.46
C ILE A 227 -12.04 -1.18 21.51
N GLU A 228 -12.35 0.03 21.97
CA GLU A 228 -11.60 0.68 23.05
C GLU A 228 -11.62 -0.16 24.32
N LEU A 229 -12.78 -0.66 24.71
CA LEU A 229 -12.94 -1.50 25.90
C LEU A 229 -12.25 -2.86 25.75
N ALA A 230 -12.42 -3.53 24.61
CA ALA A 230 -11.81 -4.83 24.35
C ALA A 230 -10.28 -4.77 24.34
N ASN A 231 -9.71 -3.72 23.73
CA ASN A 231 -8.25 -3.52 23.67
C ASN A 231 -7.59 -3.15 24.99
N LYS A 232 -8.37 -2.91 26.07
CA LYS A 232 -7.82 -2.80 27.43
C LYS A 232 -7.30 -4.14 27.95
N HIS A 233 -7.71 -5.25 27.36
CA HIS A 233 -7.18 -6.55 27.70
C HIS A 233 -5.78 -6.75 27.05
N PRO A 234 -4.73 -7.14 27.84
CA PRO A 234 -3.34 -7.12 27.38
C PRO A 234 -3.02 -8.08 26.20
N ARG A 235 -3.90 -9.03 25.93
CA ARG A 235 -3.74 -10.00 24.81
C ARG A 235 -4.70 -9.73 23.65
N VAL A 236 -5.43 -8.61 23.66
CA VAL A 236 -6.40 -8.25 22.62
C VAL A 236 -5.91 -7.00 21.91
N ASN A 237 -5.89 -7.04 20.59
CA ASN A 237 -5.54 -5.89 19.75
C ASN A 237 -6.43 -5.89 18.50
N ILE A 238 -7.66 -5.44 18.66
CA ILE A 238 -8.63 -5.29 17.57
C ILE A 238 -8.31 -4.01 16.81
N LEU A 239 -8.20 -4.10 15.49
CA LEU A 239 -7.97 -2.95 14.62
C LEU A 239 -9.20 -2.04 14.53
N GLN A 240 -8.97 -0.76 14.28
CA GLN A 240 -10.05 0.21 14.09
C GLN A 240 -10.78 -0.06 12.78
N PRO A 241 -12.12 -0.06 12.78
CA PRO A 241 -12.90 -0.25 11.56
C PRO A 241 -12.83 0.95 10.63
N GLY A 242 -13.13 0.70 9.35
CA GLY A 242 -13.22 1.72 8.32
C GLY A 242 -14.28 1.36 7.28
N SER A 243 -14.29 2.07 6.18
CA SER A 243 -15.17 1.79 5.03
C SER A 243 -14.77 0.49 4.28
N GLY A 244 -13.64 -0.06 4.61
CA GLY A 244 -13.00 -1.26 4.08
C GLY A 244 -11.49 -1.10 4.10
N VAL A 245 -10.77 -2.22 3.97
CA VAL A 245 -9.30 -2.25 3.87
C VAL A 245 -8.91 -2.31 2.41
N GLY A 246 -8.17 -1.30 1.96
CA GLY A 246 -7.70 -1.13 0.59
C GLY A 246 -6.19 -0.96 0.50
N GLY A 247 -5.75 -0.34 -0.59
CA GLY A 247 -4.35 -0.09 -0.88
C GLY A 247 -3.71 -1.16 -1.75
N HIS A 248 -2.51 -0.89 -2.19
CA HIS A 248 -1.82 -1.70 -3.19
C HIS A 248 -1.24 -3.03 -2.67
N CYS A 249 -1.25 -3.25 -1.36
CA CYS A 249 -0.80 -4.51 -0.75
C CYS A 249 -1.99 -5.32 -0.20
N ILE A 250 -2.68 -4.79 0.82
CA ILE A 250 -3.71 -5.57 1.55
C ILE A 250 -4.91 -5.93 0.66
N ALA A 251 -5.20 -5.13 -0.35
CA ALA A 251 -6.25 -5.44 -1.32
C ALA A 251 -5.82 -6.49 -2.37
N VAL A 252 -4.54 -6.78 -2.52
CA VAL A 252 -3.95 -7.60 -3.59
C VAL A 252 -3.32 -8.90 -3.05
N ASP A 253 -2.44 -8.81 -2.04
CA ASP A 253 -1.63 -9.93 -1.56
C ASP A 253 -2.44 -11.17 -1.11
N PRO A 254 -3.63 -11.03 -0.47
CA PRO A 254 -4.45 -12.19 -0.13
C PRO A 254 -4.82 -13.04 -1.35
N TYR A 255 -5.01 -12.42 -2.52
CA TYR A 255 -5.33 -13.16 -3.74
C TYR A 255 -4.16 -14.00 -4.25
N PHE A 256 -2.92 -13.66 -3.92
CA PHE A 256 -1.76 -14.51 -4.23
C PHE A 256 -1.84 -15.85 -3.51
N LEU A 257 -2.27 -15.82 -2.24
CA LEU A 257 -2.49 -17.05 -1.47
C LEU A 257 -3.69 -17.83 -1.98
N THR A 258 -4.82 -17.14 -2.25
CA THR A 258 -6.04 -17.82 -2.65
C THR A 258 -5.98 -18.41 -4.05
N SER A 259 -5.16 -17.86 -4.95
CA SER A 259 -4.95 -18.45 -6.28
C SER A 259 -3.98 -19.62 -6.27
N GLU A 260 -2.96 -19.62 -5.41
CA GLU A 260 -1.96 -20.70 -5.30
C GLU A 260 -2.46 -21.84 -4.43
N PHE A 261 -3.20 -21.53 -3.34
CA PHE A 261 -3.65 -22.49 -2.32
C PHE A 261 -5.16 -22.36 -2.05
N PRO A 262 -6.03 -22.64 -3.03
CA PRO A 262 -7.46 -22.37 -2.91
C PRO A 262 -8.17 -23.17 -1.80
N TYR A 263 -7.68 -24.36 -1.49
CA TYR A 263 -8.28 -25.21 -0.44
C TYR A 263 -7.83 -24.83 0.97
N GLU A 264 -6.58 -24.41 1.13
CA GLU A 264 -5.97 -24.07 2.42
C GLU A 264 -6.28 -22.63 2.83
N SER A 265 -6.58 -21.75 1.87
CA SER A 265 -6.76 -20.29 2.09
C SER A 265 -8.24 -19.86 2.19
N GLN A 266 -9.16 -20.77 2.48
CA GLN A 266 -10.61 -20.49 2.53
C GLN A 266 -10.96 -19.34 3.49
N LEU A 267 -10.31 -19.28 4.66
CA LEU A 267 -10.52 -18.18 5.61
C LEU A 267 -10.06 -16.84 5.05
N ILE A 268 -8.93 -16.81 4.36
CA ILE A 268 -8.39 -15.60 3.71
C ILE A 268 -9.33 -15.12 2.61
N SER A 269 -9.80 -16.04 1.77
CA SER A 269 -10.78 -15.76 0.72
C SER A 269 -12.06 -15.16 1.33
N LYS A 270 -12.57 -15.78 2.40
CA LYS A 270 -13.77 -15.30 3.08
C LYS A 270 -13.58 -13.95 3.75
N ALA A 271 -12.41 -13.68 4.32
CA ALA A 271 -12.09 -12.40 4.89
C ALA A 271 -12.09 -11.28 3.81
N ARG A 272 -11.51 -11.53 2.62
CA ARG A 272 -11.58 -10.60 1.48
C ARG A 272 -13.00 -10.37 1.00
N GLU A 273 -13.80 -11.42 0.89
CA GLU A 273 -15.21 -11.32 0.54
C GLU A 273 -15.98 -10.42 1.53
N ILE A 274 -15.77 -10.63 2.84
CA ILE A 274 -16.38 -9.81 3.89
C ILE A 274 -15.91 -8.35 3.80
N ASN A 275 -14.63 -8.12 3.55
CA ASN A 275 -14.09 -6.76 3.38
C ASN A 275 -14.71 -6.05 2.17
N ASN A 276 -14.84 -6.73 1.04
CA ASN A 276 -15.48 -6.18 -0.16
C ASN A 276 -16.96 -5.90 0.08
N TYR A 277 -17.64 -6.81 0.81
CA TYR A 277 -19.01 -6.61 1.23
C TYR A 277 -19.16 -5.38 2.15
N LYS A 278 -18.17 -5.09 3.01
CA LYS A 278 -18.20 -3.89 3.85
C LYS A 278 -18.29 -2.60 3.03
N ALA A 279 -17.51 -2.49 1.96
CA ALA A 279 -17.59 -1.32 1.08
C ALA A 279 -18.96 -1.22 0.38
N PHE A 280 -19.48 -2.35 -0.10
CA PHE A 280 -20.83 -2.41 -0.66
C PHE A 280 -21.90 -1.99 0.35
N TRP A 281 -21.83 -2.51 1.57
CA TRP A 281 -22.72 -2.17 2.68
C TRP A 281 -22.69 -0.66 3.03
N CYS A 282 -21.51 -0.02 3.00
CA CYS A 282 -21.40 1.43 3.19
C CYS A 282 -22.17 2.19 2.10
N ALA A 283 -22.06 1.77 0.84
CA ALA A 283 -22.82 2.37 -0.25
C ALA A 283 -24.33 2.21 -0.04
N GLU A 284 -24.80 1.02 0.34
CA GLU A 284 -26.23 0.79 0.65
C GLU A 284 -26.74 1.65 1.82
N LYS A 285 -25.93 1.85 2.87
CA LYS A 285 -26.29 2.74 3.98
C LYS A 285 -26.47 4.19 3.51
N ILE A 286 -25.62 4.68 2.63
CA ILE A 286 -25.72 6.03 2.04
C ILE A 286 -26.99 6.11 1.18
N GLU A 287 -27.24 5.15 0.31
CA GLU A 287 -28.43 5.10 -0.54
C GLU A 287 -29.72 5.07 0.30
N ASN A 288 -29.75 4.27 1.35
CA ASN A 288 -30.87 4.21 2.28
C ASN A 288 -31.09 5.53 3.03
N ALA A 289 -30.04 6.25 3.40
CA ALA A 289 -30.14 7.58 4.01
C ALA A 289 -30.71 8.60 3.02
N ILE A 290 -30.29 8.57 1.75
CA ILE A 290 -30.85 9.40 0.67
C ILE A 290 -32.37 9.17 0.53
N LEU A 291 -32.78 7.91 0.48
CA LEU A 291 -34.19 7.54 0.35
C LEU A 291 -35.00 7.98 1.56
N ARG A 292 -34.53 7.77 2.78
CA ARG A 292 -35.21 8.22 4.02
C ARG A 292 -35.35 9.73 4.05
N PHE A 293 -34.28 10.45 3.75
CA PHE A 293 -34.30 11.90 3.70
C PHE A 293 -35.37 12.42 2.69
N PHE A 294 -35.42 11.80 1.51
CA PHE A 294 -36.42 12.15 0.50
C PHE A 294 -37.85 11.90 0.99
N LEU A 295 -38.11 10.79 1.67
CA LEU A 295 -39.44 10.49 2.23
C LEU A 295 -39.84 11.46 3.33
N GLU A 296 -38.91 11.91 4.17
CA GLU A 296 -39.17 12.80 5.29
C GLU A 296 -39.31 14.26 4.86
N HIS A 297 -38.48 14.71 3.90
CA HIS A 297 -38.43 16.13 3.53
C HIS A 297 -39.06 16.47 2.17
N HIS A 298 -39.50 15.46 1.42
CA HIS A 298 -40.10 15.62 0.07
C HIS A 298 -39.19 16.37 -0.93
N ARG A 299 -37.89 16.38 -0.70
CA ARG A 299 -36.85 16.89 -1.60
C ARG A 299 -35.64 16.00 -1.60
N LYS A 300 -34.83 16.03 -2.67
CA LYS A 300 -33.55 15.31 -2.72
C LYS A 300 -32.52 15.98 -1.80
N PRO A 301 -31.72 15.21 -1.07
CA PRO A 301 -30.63 15.76 -0.26
C PRO A 301 -29.44 16.19 -1.13
N VAL A 302 -28.63 17.09 -0.59
CA VAL A 302 -27.24 17.25 -0.99
C VAL A 302 -26.38 16.29 -0.16
N VAL A 303 -25.55 15.48 -0.80
CA VAL A 303 -24.75 14.44 -0.13
C VAL A 303 -23.27 14.76 -0.25
N ALA A 304 -22.52 14.81 0.85
CA ALA A 304 -21.06 14.91 0.85
C ALA A 304 -20.43 13.54 1.12
N LEU A 305 -19.60 13.08 0.19
CA LEU A 305 -18.77 11.88 0.34
C LEU A 305 -17.34 12.33 0.70
N MET A 306 -16.95 12.09 1.96
CA MET A 306 -15.76 12.66 2.58
C MET A 306 -14.60 11.67 2.60
N GLY A 307 -13.65 11.84 1.65
CA GLY A 307 -12.45 11.02 1.46
C GLY A 307 -12.56 10.03 0.31
N LEU A 308 -11.48 9.91 -0.46
CA LEU A 308 -11.32 8.96 -1.58
C LEU A 308 -10.10 8.05 -1.43
N SER A 309 -9.09 8.46 -0.65
CA SER A 309 -7.87 7.67 -0.46
C SER A 309 -8.14 6.37 0.31
N PHE A 310 -7.24 5.39 0.18
CA PHE A 310 -7.43 4.13 0.91
C PHE A 310 -7.05 4.22 2.38
N LYS A 311 -6.38 5.30 2.80
CA LYS A 311 -5.89 5.53 4.16
C LYS A 311 -5.90 7.04 4.47
N PRO A 312 -6.08 7.44 5.74
CA PRO A 312 -6.00 8.85 6.12
C PRO A 312 -4.67 9.53 5.79
N ASP A 313 -4.77 10.82 5.42
CA ASP A 313 -3.65 11.75 5.26
C ASP A 313 -2.62 11.37 4.18
N ILE A 314 -3.09 10.67 3.11
CA ILE A 314 -2.31 10.34 1.92
C ILE A 314 -3.08 10.66 0.63
N ASP A 315 -2.38 10.70 -0.48
CA ASP A 315 -2.90 10.97 -1.83
C ASP A 315 -3.13 9.71 -2.69
N ASP A 316 -2.94 8.51 -2.11
CA ASP A 316 -3.04 7.24 -2.85
C ASP A 316 -4.47 6.71 -2.90
N LEU A 317 -5.01 6.61 -4.12
CA LEU A 317 -6.36 6.15 -4.41
C LEU A 317 -6.44 4.71 -4.95
N ARG A 318 -5.32 3.97 -4.96
CA ARG A 318 -5.27 2.61 -5.50
C ARG A 318 -6.05 1.65 -4.61
N GLU A 319 -6.90 0.82 -5.24
CA GLU A 319 -7.76 -0.15 -4.55
C GLU A 319 -8.48 0.43 -3.32
N SER A 320 -8.88 1.72 -3.40
CA SER A 320 -9.57 2.39 -2.32
C SER A 320 -11.04 1.95 -2.21
N PRO A 321 -11.46 1.44 -1.03
CA PRO A 321 -12.88 1.21 -0.75
C PRO A 321 -13.73 2.48 -0.84
N ALA A 322 -13.20 3.63 -0.39
CA ALA A 322 -13.88 4.91 -0.44
C ALA A 322 -14.16 5.34 -1.88
N LYS A 323 -13.20 5.16 -2.79
CA LYS A 323 -13.38 5.40 -4.22
C LYS A 323 -14.44 4.46 -4.84
N TYR A 324 -14.44 3.18 -4.45
CA TYR A 324 -15.45 2.21 -4.86
C TYR A 324 -16.85 2.63 -4.41
N ILE A 325 -17.00 2.98 -3.10
CA ILE A 325 -18.26 3.46 -2.53
C ILE A 325 -18.77 4.70 -3.30
N THR A 326 -17.90 5.68 -3.51
CA THR A 326 -18.21 6.90 -4.26
C THR A 326 -18.73 6.58 -5.67
N SER A 327 -18.05 5.69 -6.39
CA SER A 327 -18.46 5.27 -7.73
C SER A 327 -19.83 4.58 -7.72
N LYS A 328 -20.11 3.74 -6.72
CA LYS A 328 -21.39 3.04 -6.58
C LYS A 328 -22.54 3.98 -6.26
N VAL A 329 -22.34 4.90 -5.32
CA VAL A 329 -23.35 5.90 -4.95
C VAL A 329 -23.67 6.80 -6.15
N LEU A 330 -22.67 7.28 -6.88
CA LEU A 330 -22.88 8.07 -8.11
C LEU A 330 -23.68 7.31 -9.16
N GLN A 331 -23.36 6.04 -9.37
CA GLN A 331 -24.04 5.20 -10.36
C GLN A 331 -25.51 4.99 -10.04
N ARG A 332 -25.86 4.83 -8.75
CA ARG A 332 -27.20 4.46 -8.31
C ARG A 332 -28.07 5.65 -7.89
N SER A 333 -27.45 6.80 -7.63
CA SER A 333 -28.12 8.04 -7.19
C SER A 333 -27.84 9.19 -8.17
N ALA A 334 -27.92 8.93 -9.47
CA ALA A 334 -27.55 9.86 -10.54
C ALA A 334 -28.29 11.22 -10.50
N ASP A 335 -29.48 11.22 -9.92
CA ASP A 335 -30.31 12.43 -9.78
C ASP A 335 -30.11 13.20 -8.46
N THR A 336 -29.12 12.81 -7.64
CA THR A 336 -28.83 13.44 -6.34
C THR A 336 -27.59 14.33 -6.47
N ASP A 337 -27.58 15.51 -5.85
CA ASP A 337 -26.38 16.37 -5.82
C ASP A 337 -25.34 15.79 -4.87
N ILE A 338 -24.27 15.21 -5.44
CA ILE A 338 -23.22 14.52 -4.71
C ILE A 338 -21.93 15.35 -4.77
N LEU A 339 -21.46 15.79 -3.62
CA LEU A 339 -20.22 16.53 -3.41
C LEU A 339 -19.13 15.56 -3.01
N ILE A 340 -18.09 15.43 -3.84
CA ILE A 340 -16.98 14.51 -3.61
C ILE A 340 -15.79 15.28 -3.05
N VAL A 341 -15.21 14.78 -1.97
CA VAL A 341 -14.15 15.46 -1.23
C VAL A 341 -12.94 14.55 -1.08
N GLU A 342 -11.75 15.09 -1.42
CA GLU A 342 -10.46 14.50 -1.08
C GLU A 342 -9.43 15.62 -0.84
N PRO A 343 -9.06 15.89 0.43
CA PRO A 343 -8.17 17.02 0.75
C PRO A 343 -6.74 16.88 0.21
N ASN A 344 -6.27 15.65 0.02
CA ASN A 344 -4.88 15.38 -0.34
C ASN A 344 -4.65 15.22 -1.85
N VAL A 345 -5.72 15.39 -2.67
CA VAL A 345 -5.65 15.30 -4.13
C VAL A 345 -6.21 16.59 -4.74
N HIS A 346 -5.43 17.27 -5.57
CA HIS A 346 -5.85 18.52 -6.20
C HIS A 346 -6.85 18.33 -7.33
N GLU A 347 -6.65 17.28 -8.16
CA GLU A 347 -7.49 16.98 -9.31
C GLU A 347 -7.68 15.47 -9.46
N HIS A 348 -8.85 15.06 -9.94
CA HIS A 348 -9.14 13.66 -10.25
C HIS A 348 -9.74 13.57 -11.67
N PRO A 349 -9.29 12.61 -12.51
CA PRO A 349 -9.70 12.55 -13.91
C PRO A 349 -11.19 12.27 -14.14
N VAL A 350 -11.87 11.71 -13.14
CA VAL A 350 -13.29 11.30 -13.24
C VAL A 350 -14.18 12.11 -12.29
N PHE A 351 -13.69 12.43 -11.08
CA PHE A 351 -14.50 13.08 -10.05
C PHE A 351 -14.19 14.56 -9.96
N LYS A 352 -15.24 15.39 -9.99
CA LYS A 352 -15.11 16.80 -9.66
C LYS A 352 -15.01 16.96 -8.14
N LEU A 353 -13.84 17.33 -7.65
CA LEU A 353 -13.59 17.50 -6.23
C LEU A 353 -14.16 18.83 -5.71
N THR A 354 -14.63 18.81 -4.47
CA THR A 354 -15.20 19.97 -3.76
C THR A 354 -14.39 20.17 -2.47
N ASP A 355 -14.18 21.44 -2.08
CA ASP A 355 -13.56 21.77 -0.80
C ASP A 355 -14.36 21.20 0.37
N TYR A 356 -13.67 20.64 1.36
CA TYR A 356 -14.29 19.89 2.45
C TYR A 356 -15.20 20.74 3.36
N LYS A 357 -14.86 22.01 3.60
CA LYS A 357 -15.70 22.92 4.40
C LYS A 357 -16.95 23.30 3.63
N SER A 358 -16.79 23.61 2.35
CA SER A 358 -17.90 23.93 1.46
C SER A 358 -18.86 22.75 1.31
N ALA A 359 -18.33 21.54 1.09
CA ALA A 359 -19.12 20.33 1.00
C ALA A 359 -19.87 20.04 2.30
N TYR A 360 -19.17 20.10 3.44
CA TYR A 360 -19.77 19.89 4.76
C TYR A 360 -20.89 20.88 5.05
N THR A 361 -20.71 22.17 4.74
CA THR A 361 -21.70 23.22 4.99
C THR A 361 -22.97 23.00 4.16
N ARG A 362 -22.81 22.65 2.89
CA ARG A 362 -23.93 22.52 1.92
C ARG A 362 -24.71 21.22 2.07
N ALA A 363 -24.07 20.15 2.55
CA ALA A 363 -24.66 18.83 2.57
C ALA A 363 -25.73 18.67 3.66
N ASP A 364 -26.81 17.98 3.32
CA ASP A 364 -27.81 17.45 4.24
C ASP A 364 -27.32 16.11 4.85
N ILE A 365 -26.67 15.29 4.02
CA ILE A 365 -26.12 13.99 4.40
C ILE A 365 -24.59 14.03 4.23
N VAL A 366 -23.86 13.66 5.26
CA VAL A 366 -22.39 13.62 5.24
C VAL A 366 -21.92 12.19 5.55
N ALA A 367 -21.23 11.56 4.59
CA ALA A 367 -20.66 10.23 4.75
C ALA A 367 -19.15 10.33 4.85
N PHE A 368 -18.58 10.09 6.03
CA PHE A 368 -17.14 10.02 6.23
C PHE A 368 -16.62 8.62 5.86
N LEU A 369 -15.86 8.55 4.76
CA LEU A 369 -15.31 7.32 4.21
C LEU A 369 -13.86 7.12 4.62
N VAL A 370 -13.11 8.22 4.84
CA VAL A 370 -11.72 8.23 5.28
C VAL A 370 -11.55 9.28 6.38
N SER A 371 -10.83 8.96 7.47
CA SER A 371 -10.67 9.84 8.65
C SER A 371 -9.47 10.78 8.50
N HIS A 372 -9.51 11.69 7.52
CA HIS A 372 -8.48 12.73 7.35
C HIS A 372 -8.45 13.71 8.52
N LYS A 373 -7.28 14.27 8.81
CA LYS A 373 -7.09 15.26 9.90
C LYS A 373 -7.96 16.51 9.70
N GLU A 374 -8.18 16.93 8.46
CA GLU A 374 -9.03 18.08 8.10
C GLU A 374 -10.46 17.87 8.59
N PHE A 375 -10.99 16.66 8.47
CA PHE A 375 -12.38 16.34 8.84
C PHE A 375 -12.60 16.38 10.36
N LYS A 376 -11.57 16.09 11.16
CA LYS A 376 -11.62 16.14 12.63
C LYS A 376 -11.76 17.58 13.16
N THR A 377 -11.56 18.58 12.31
CA THR A 377 -11.79 20.01 12.65
C THR A 377 -13.21 20.48 12.43
N LEU A 378 -14.05 19.66 11.76
CA LEU A 378 -15.43 20.00 11.49
C LEU A 378 -16.28 19.89 12.76
N PRO A 379 -17.22 20.84 13.00
CA PRO A 379 -18.13 20.75 14.13
C PRO A 379 -19.12 19.61 13.93
N HIS A 380 -19.50 18.94 15.03
CA HIS A 380 -20.65 18.04 14.96
C HIS A 380 -21.92 18.86 14.81
N ASN A 381 -22.80 18.48 13.87
CA ASN A 381 -24.08 19.16 13.62
C ASN A 381 -25.22 18.13 13.60
N GLU A 382 -26.10 18.22 14.59
CA GLU A 382 -27.28 17.32 14.77
C GLU A 382 -28.36 17.51 13.71
N GLU A 383 -28.36 18.62 12.99
CA GLU A 383 -29.30 18.85 11.87
C GLU A 383 -28.96 18.07 10.61
N LYS A 384 -27.75 17.48 10.54
CA LYS A 384 -27.28 16.70 9.40
C LYS A 384 -27.36 15.21 9.66
N VAL A 385 -27.68 14.46 8.63
CA VAL A 385 -27.53 12.99 8.67
C VAL A 385 -26.05 12.66 8.52
N ILE A 386 -25.40 12.22 9.61
CA ILE A 386 -23.97 11.86 9.61
C ILE A 386 -23.83 10.35 9.58
N LEU A 387 -23.12 9.85 8.56
CA LEU A 387 -22.72 8.46 8.42
C LEU A 387 -21.17 8.38 8.61
N ASP A 388 -20.74 8.06 9.82
CA ASP A 388 -19.32 7.97 10.13
C ASP A 388 -18.82 6.52 10.08
N PHE A 389 -18.24 6.13 8.95
CA PHE A 389 -17.71 4.77 8.75
C PHE A 389 -16.27 4.59 9.24
N CYS A 390 -15.59 5.66 9.61
CA CYS A 390 -14.15 5.65 9.89
C CYS A 390 -13.73 6.36 11.20
N GLY A 391 -14.70 6.78 12.02
CA GLY A 391 -14.46 7.32 13.35
C GLY A 391 -13.87 8.74 13.38
N VAL A 392 -14.40 9.64 12.54
CA VAL A 392 -14.10 11.07 12.61
C VAL A 392 -14.62 11.64 13.93
N PHE A 393 -15.84 11.27 14.32
CA PHE A 393 -16.50 11.66 15.54
C PHE A 393 -16.63 10.48 16.54
N LYS A 394 -15.52 9.90 16.97
CA LYS A 394 -15.46 8.68 17.81
C LYS A 394 -16.28 8.71 19.12
N LYS A 395 -16.83 9.83 19.51
CA LYS A 395 -17.54 10.05 20.79
C LYS A 395 -19.04 10.29 20.63
N LEU A 396 -19.63 9.79 19.56
CA LEU A 396 -21.08 9.87 19.41
C LEU A 396 -21.76 8.61 19.90
#